data_76046eadee3e2e22223996b488741011
#
_entry.id   76046eadee3e2e22223996b488741011
#
_cell.length_a   1.000
_cell.length_b   1.000
_cell.length_c   1.000
_cell.angle_alpha   90.00
_cell.angle_beta   90.00
_cell.angle_gamma   90.00
#
_symmetry.space_group_name_H-M   'P 1'
#
loop_
_entity.id
_entity.type
_entity.pdbx_description
1 polymer ?
#
loop_
_entity_poly.entity_id
_entity_poly.type
_entity_poly.pdbx_seq_one_letter_code
_entity_poly.pdbx_strand_id
1 'polypeptide(L)'
;MYIVVTGAAGFIGSNIVKALNARGETGILAVDNLSLADKFRNLADCEIADYLDKEHFRAALDAGSFDGEIAAILHQGACSDTMQTDGRYVMENNYGYSRALLDWCQEEEVPFLYASSAAVYGAGKNGFRVAREC
;
A
#
# COMPACT_ATOMS: atom_id res chain seq x y z
N MET A 1 15.59 -9.62 -0.19
CA MET A 1 14.28 -9.28 -0.79
C MET A 1 13.61 -8.21 0.04
N TYR A 2 12.87 -7.34 -0.60
CA TYR A 2 12.15 -6.26 0.08
C TYR A 2 10.73 -6.67 0.44
N ILE A 3 10.24 -6.15 1.57
CA ILE A 3 8.82 -6.07 1.86
C ILE A 3 8.39 -4.64 1.51
N VAL A 4 7.48 -4.51 0.55
CA VAL A 4 6.98 -3.21 0.13
C VAL A 4 5.75 -2.84 0.96
N VAL A 5 5.75 -1.63 1.50
CA VAL A 5 4.58 -1.06 2.17
C VAL A 5 4.18 0.21 1.42
N THR A 6 3.04 0.21 0.76
CA THR A 6 2.49 1.42 0.13
C THR A 6 1.60 2.18 1.11
N GLY A 7 1.51 3.49 0.96
CA GLY A 7 0.89 4.33 1.97
C GLY A 7 1.67 4.32 3.29
N ALA A 8 2.97 4.07 3.21
CA ALA A 8 3.84 3.82 4.36
C ALA A 8 3.92 5.00 5.33
N ALA A 9 3.82 6.23 4.84
CA ALA A 9 3.84 7.43 5.67
C ALA A 9 2.47 7.78 6.30
N GLY A 10 1.41 7.06 5.94
CA GLY A 10 0.09 7.20 6.54
C GLY A 10 0.00 6.57 7.92
N PHE A 11 -1.15 6.74 8.58
CA PHE A 11 -1.37 6.21 9.93
C PHE A 11 -1.26 4.68 9.97
N ILE A 12 -1.97 3.97 9.11
CA ILE A 12 -1.95 2.50 9.08
C ILE A 12 -0.61 2.00 8.56
N GLY A 13 -0.14 2.55 7.43
CA GLY A 13 1.11 2.12 6.81
C GLY A 13 2.32 2.26 7.71
N SER A 14 2.46 3.38 8.42
CA SER A 14 3.57 3.58 9.36
C SER A 14 3.53 2.62 10.55
N ASN A 15 2.34 2.26 11.03
CA ASN A 15 2.19 1.25 12.07
C ASN A 15 2.55 -0.16 11.58
N ILE A 16 2.27 -0.47 10.31
CA ILE A 16 2.74 -1.72 9.70
C ILE A 16 4.27 -1.75 9.64
N VAL A 17 4.91 -0.66 9.21
CA VAL A 17 6.37 -0.55 9.19
C VAL A 17 6.96 -0.77 10.59
N LYS A 18 6.40 -0.11 11.61
CA LYS A 18 6.82 -0.30 13.01
C LYS A 18 6.65 -1.74 13.48
N ALA A 19 5.55 -2.39 13.12
CA ALA A 19 5.32 -3.78 13.48
C ALA A 19 6.32 -4.74 12.79
N LEU A 20 6.70 -4.46 11.55
CA LEU A 20 7.74 -5.20 10.85
C LEU A 20 9.11 -4.99 11.49
N ASN A 21 9.46 -3.74 11.84
CA ASN A 21 10.70 -3.44 12.57
C ASN A 21 10.76 -4.19 13.91
N ALA A 22 9.66 -4.25 14.66
CA ALA A 22 9.57 -4.99 15.92
C ALA A 22 9.84 -6.50 15.75
N ARG A 23 9.64 -7.04 14.55
CA ARG A 23 9.95 -8.42 14.18
C ARG A 23 11.37 -8.61 13.62
N GLY A 24 12.16 -7.54 13.58
CA GLY A 24 13.49 -7.55 13.02
C GLY A 24 13.58 -7.37 11.50
N GLU A 25 12.47 -7.05 10.86
CA GLU A 25 12.43 -6.76 9.42
C GLU A 25 12.79 -5.30 9.16
N THR A 26 13.90 -5.08 8.47
CA THR A 26 14.41 -3.76 8.08
C THR A 26 14.53 -3.60 6.56
N GLY A 27 14.44 -4.68 5.81
CA GLY A 27 14.41 -4.68 4.35
C GLY A 27 13.09 -4.17 3.78
N ILE A 28 12.63 -3.02 4.25
CA ILE A 28 11.35 -2.44 3.91
C ILE A 28 11.54 -1.35 2.86
N LEU A 29 10.79 -1.46 1.77
CA LEU A 29 10.66 -0.40 0.78
C LEU A 29 9.38 0.39 1.08
N ALA A 30 9.55 1.58 1.61
CA ALA A 30 8.43 2.46 1.93
C ALA A 30 8.01 3.25 0.68
N VAL A 31 6.75 3.14 0.29
CA VAL A 31 6.18 3.80 -0.89
C VAL A 31 5.04 4.70 -0.47
N ASP A 32 5.10 5.97 -0.82
CA ASP A 32 4.03 6.92 -0.54
C ASP A 32 4.09 8.11 -1.51
N ASN A 33 3.09 8.97 -1.41
CA ASN A 33 3.06 10.24 -2.10
C ASN A 33 3.70 11.33 -1.23
N LEU A 34 4.71 12.02 -1.77
CA LEU A 34 5.48 13.07 -1.09
C LEU A 34 4.76 14.43 -1.01
N SER A 35 3.53 14.55 -1.46
CA SER A 35 2.84 15.83 -1.54
C SER A 35 2.62 16.54 -0.19
N LEU A 36 2.72 15.81 0.92
CA LEU A 36 2.59 16.33 2.28
C LEU A 36 3.83 15.98 3.12
N ALA A 37 4.74 16.94 3.28
CA ALA A 37 6.00 16.75 4.01
C ALA A 37 5.81 16.28 5.46
N ASP A 38 4.71 16.66 6.11
CA ASP A 38 4.41 16.27 7.49
C ASP A 38 4.21 14.77 7.69
N LYS A 39 3.85 14.03 6.65
CA LYS A 39 3.71 12.56 6.70
C LYS A 39 5.01 11.85 7.06
N PHE A 40 6.17 12.41 6.70
CA PHE A 40 7.46 11.80 7.02
C PHE A 40 7.72 11.64 8.51
N ARG A 41 7.11 12.45 9.34
CA ARG A 41 7.23 12.32 10.80
C ARG A 41 6.78 10.95 11.29
N ASN A 42 5.84 10.33 10.59
CA ASN A 42 5.35 9.00 10.94
C ASN A 42 6.39 7.90 10.73
N LEU A 43 7.38 8.14 9.88
CA LEU A 43 8.48 7.20 9.58
C LEU A 43 9.79 7.57 10.26
N ALA A 44 9.85 8.67 11.01
CA ALA A 44 11.10 9.20 11.57
C ALA A 44 11.82 8.23 12.51
N ASP A 45 11.08 7.35 13.18
CA ASP A 45 11.57 6.35 14.12
C ASP A 45 11.54 4.92 13.54
N CYS A 46 11.38 4.79 12.22
CA CYS A 46 11.34 3.51 11.54
C CYS A 46 12.64 3.21 10.82
N GLU A 47 13.03 1.95 10.82
CA GLU A 47 14.14 1.44 10.01
C GLU A 47 13.59 0.90 8.69
N ILE A 48 13.99 1.55 7.60
CA ILE A 48 13.60 1.17 6.23
C ILE A 48 14.84 1.07 5.34
N ALA A 49 14.78 0.22 4.33
CA ALA A 49 15.87 0.08 3.36
C ALA A 49 15.90 1.26 2.40
N ASP A 50 14.75 1.70 1.91
CA ASP A 50 14.62 2.84 1.02
C ASP A 50 13.21 3.41 1.03
N TYR A 51 13.08 4.61 0.49
CA TYR A 51 11.80 5.30 0.28
C TYR A 51 11.65 5.66 -1.20
N LEU A 52 10.49 5.37 -1.77
CA LEU A 52 10.16 5.75 -3.14
C LEU A 52 8.81 6.48 -3.22
N ASP A 53 8.76 7.47 -4.09
CA ASP A 53 7.49 8.04 -4.53
C ASP A 53 6.68 6.97 -5.29
N LYS A 54 5.37 6.97 -5.10
CA LYS A 54 4.48 5.95 -5.67
C LYS A 54 4.54 5.85 -7.19
N GLU A 55 4.72 6.96 -7.90
CA GLU A 55 4.82 6.96 -9.35
C GLU A 55 6.17 6.41 -9.82
N HIS A 56 7.24 6.73 -9.11
CA HIS A 56 8.56 6.14 -9.37
C HIS A 56 8.56 4.64 -9.11
N PHE A 57 7.91 4.19 -8.05
CA PHE A 57 7.78 2.76 -7.74
C PHE A 57 7.03 2.02 -8.85
N ARG A 58 5.90 2.56 -9.30
CA ARG A 58 5.14 1.98 -10.41
C ARG A 58 5.97 1.89 -11.70
N ALA A 59 6.64 2.98 -12.06
CA ALA A 59 7.51 2.99 -13.24
C ALA A 59 8.66 1.97 -13.13
N ALA A 60 9.23 1.80 -11.94
CA ALA A 60 10.27 0.81 -11.69
C ALA A 60 9.76 -0.62 -11.81
N LEU A 61 8.54 -0.92 -11.37
CA LEU A 61 7.90 -2.22 -11.58
C LEU A 61 7.69 -2.51 -13.06
N ASP A 62 7.15 -1.55 -13.80
CA ASP A 62 6.92 -1.68 -15.25
C ASP A 62 8.24 -1.88 -16.03
N ALA A 63 9.34 -1.30 -15.53
CA ALA A 63 10.68 -1.46 -16.11
C ALA A 63 11.41 -2.76 -15.71
N GLY A 64 10.81 -3.59 -14.85
CA GLY A 64 11.43 -4.81 -14.35
C GLY A 64 12.55 -4.60 -13.33
N SER A 65 12.69 -3.40 -12.75
CA SER A 65 13.77 -3.06 -11.82
C SER A 65 13.71 -3.84 -10.51
N PHE A 66 12.57 -4.37 -10.15
CA PHE A 66 12.34 -5.13 -8.92
C PHE A 66 12.00 -6.61 -9.14
N ASP A 67 12.16 -7.11 -10.36
CA ASP A 67 11.90 -8.51 -10.65
C ASP A 67 12.78 -9.43 -9.81
N GLY A 68 12.14 -10.34 -9.08
CA GLY A 68 12.82 -11.24 -8.15
C GLY A 68 13.34 -10.61 -6.85
N GLU A 69 13.11 -9.32 -6.60
CA GLU A 69 13.62 -8.61 -5.42
C GLU A 69 12.57 -8.31 -4.36
N ILE A 70 11.29 -8.53 -4.64
CA ILE A 70 10.19 -8.26 -3.72
C ILE A 70 9.64 -9.56 -3.14
N ALA A 71 9.59 -9.65 -1.81
CA ALA A 71 9.04 -10.78 -1.08
C ALA A 71 7.52 -10.69 -0.88
N ALA A 72 7.00 -9.48 -0.69
CA ALA A 72 5.58 -9.23 -0.52
C ALA A 72 5.26 -7.74 -0.70
N ILE A 73 4.03 -7.43 -1.10
CA ILE A 73 3.51 -6.07 -1.12
C ILE A 73 2.33 -5.95 -0.16
N LEU A 74 2.46 -5.04 0.82
CA LEU A 74 1.41 -4.65 1.74
C LEU A 74 0.86 -3.29 1.29
N HIS A 75 -0.29 -3.33 0.62
CA HIS A 75 -0.85 -2.17 -0.06
C HIS A 75 -1.89 -1.46 0.80
N GLN A 76 -1.51 -0.30 1.36
CA GLN A 76 -2.36 0.58 2.16
C GLN A 76 -2.55 1.96 1.50
N GLY A 77 -1.89 2.20 0.37
CA GLY A 77 -1.95 3.47 -0.33
C GLY A 77 -3.26 3.65 -1.07
N ALA A 78 -4.06 4.62 -0.64
CA ALA A 78 -5.30 5.01 -1.30
C ALA A 78 -5.64 6.47 -0.99
N CYS A 79 -6.48 7.09 -1.83
CA CYS A 79 -7.13 8.34 -1.49
C CYS A 79 -8.35 8.02 -0.63
N SER A 80 -8.28 8.34 0.66
CA SER A 80 -9.38 8.17 1.62
C SER A 80 -10.14 9.46 1.90
N ASP A 81 -9.79 10.56 1.23
CA ASP A 81 -10.44 11.84 1.37
C ASP A 81 -11.84 11.80 0.74
N THR A 82 -12.86 11.81 1.60
CA THR A 82 -14.26 11.80 1.19
C THR A 82 -14.72 13.12 0.56
N MET A 83 -13.92 14.18 0.70
CA MET A 83 -14.18 15.50 0.10
C MET A 83 -13.53 15.65 -1.27
N GLN A 84 -12.76 14.67 -1.71
CA GLN A 84 -12.16 14.68 -3.04
C GLN A 84 -13.24 14.57 -4.13
N THR A 85 -13.35 15.61 -4.96
CA THR A 85 -14.35 15.73 -6.01
C THR A 85 -13.85 15.31 -7.40
N ASP A 86 -12.53 15.14 -7.56
CA ASP A 86 -11.97 14.66 -8.83
C ASP A 86 -12.08 13.12 -8.91
N GLY A 87 -13.14 12.66 -9.57
CA GLY A 87 -13.39 11.22 -9.75
C GLY A 87 -12.29 10.50 -10.53
N ARG A 88 -11.62 11.18 -11.48
CA ARG A 88 -10.49 10.60 -12.21
C ARG A 88 -9.33 10.33 -11.26
N TYR A 89 -8.98 11.29 -10.42
CA TYR A 89 -7.92 11.14 -9.42
C TYR A 89 -8.19 9.97 -8.46
N VAL A 90 -9.43 9.85 -7.97
CA VAL A 90 -9.84 8.74 -7.09
C VAL A 90 -9.74 7.40 -7.81
N MET A 91 -10.22 7.31 -9.06
CA MET A 91 -10.14 6.08 -9.85
C MET A 91 -8.69 5.67 -10.14
N GLU A 92 -7.84 6.60 -10.55
CA GLU A 92 -6.42 6.31 -10.82
C GLU A 92 -5.69 5.89 -9.54
N ASN A 93 -5.95 6.57 -8.43
CA ASN A 93 -5.24 6.33 -7.17
C ASN A 93 -5.72 5.07 -6.44
N ASN A 94 -7.02 4.80 -6.44
CA ASN A 94 -7.58 3.69 -5.68
C ASN A 94 -7.74 2.42 -6.51
N TYR A 95 -8.24 2.54 -7.72
CA TYR A 95 -8.49 1.39 -8.59
C TYR A 95 -7.32 1.10 -9.52
N GLY A 96 -6.93 2.06 -10.35
CA GLY A 96 -5.92 1.86 -11.38
C GLY A 96 -4.56 1.48 -10.79
N TYR A 97 -4.13 2.17 -9.76
CA TYR A 97 -2.87 1.87 -9.08
C TYR A 97 -2.90 0.51 -8.38
N SER A 98 -3.96 0.21 -7.63
CA SER A 98 -4.11 -1.08 -6.94
C SER A 98 -4.16 -2.24 -7.93
N ARG A 99 -4.83 -2.06 -9.05
CA ARG A 99 -4.88 -3.07 -10.11
C ARG A 99 -3.52 -3.31 -10.74
N ALA A 100 -2.78 -2.25 -11.04
CA ALA A 100 -1.44 -2.39 -11.61
C ALA A 100 -0.49 -3.16 -10.68
N LEU A 101 -0.55 -2.92 -9.37
CA LEU A 101 0.21 -3.69 -8.39
C LEU A 101 -0.24 -5.15 -8.32
N LEU A 102 -1.54 -5.40 -8.35
CA LEU A 102 -2.07 -6.76 -8.33
C LEU A 102 -1.63 -7.55 -9.57
N ASP A 103 -1.76 -6.96 -10.76
CA ASP A 103 -1.38 -7.60 -12.02
C ASP A 103 0.12 -7.96 -11.99
N TRP A 104 0.98 -7.04 -11.57
CA TRP A 104 2.41 -7.29 -11.41
C TRP A 104 2.69 -8.41 -10.41
N CYS A 105 2.02 -8.39 -9.25
CA CYS A 105 2.18 -9.43 -8.23
C CYS A 105 1.74 -10.81 -8.71
N GLN A 106 0.72 -10.87 -9.55
CA GLN A 106 0.27 -12.13 -10.16
C GLN A 106 1.28 -12.66 -11.18
N GLU A 107 1.85 -11.80 -12.00
CA GLU A 107 2.88 -12.17 -12.99
C GLU A 107 4.17 -12.66 -12.33
N GLU A 108 4.59 -11.99 -11.26
CA GLU A 108 5.83 -12.30 -10.54
C GLU A 108 5.66 -13.31 -9.38
N GLU A 109 4.44 -13.82 -9.17
CA GLU A 109 4.10 -14.74 -8.08
C GLU A 109 4.44 -14.16 -6.68
N VAL A 110 4.24 -12.85 -6.51
CA VAL A 110 4.50 -12.13 -5.24
C VAL A 110 3.21 -12.03 -4.42
N PRO A 111 3.24 -12.38 -3.13
CA PRO A 111 2.11 -12.18 -2.24
C PRO A 111 1.67 -10.72 -2.17
N PHE A 112 0.37 -10.48 -2.36
CA PHE A 112 -0.23 -9.16 -2.36
C PHE A 112 -1.32 -9.08 -1.30
N LEU A 113 -1.15 -8.21 -0.31
CA LEU A 113 -2.11 -7.94 0.74
C LEU A 113 -2.59 -6.50 0.62
N TYR A 114 -3.88 -6.30 0.52
CA TYR A 114 -4.46 -4.97 0.40
C TYR A 114 -5.62 -4.75 1.36
N ALA A 115 -5.81 -3.50 1.77
CA ALA A 115 -6.98 -3.11 2.55
C ALA A 115 -8.20 -2.94 1.65
N SER A 116 -9.28 -3.62 1.99
CA SER A 116 -10.60 -3.38 1.42
C SER A 116 -11.38 -2.39 2.29
N SER A 117 -12.57 -2.01 1.84
CA SER A 117 -13.40 -1.07 2.57
C SER A 117 -14.36 -1.79 3.52
N ALA A 118 -14.37 -1.39 4.78
CA ALA A 118 -15.36 -1.85 5.75
C ALA A 118 -16.80 -1.38 5.41
N ALA A 119 -16.92 -0.40 4.52
CA ALA A 119 -18.22 0.11 4.07
C ALA A 119 -19.08 -0.96 3.38
N VAL A 120 -18.47 -2.03 2.87
CA VAL A 120 -19.22 -3.18 2.29
C VAL A 120 -20.16 -3.87 3.28
N TYR A 121 -19.87 -3.77 4.58
CA TYR A 121 -20.72 -4.32 5.63
C TYR A 121 -21.89 -3.42 6.01
N GLY A 122 -21.92 -2.18 5.53
CA GLY A 122 -22.93 -1.19 5.88
C GLY A 122 -23.07 -1.03 7.41
N ALA A 123 -24.27 -1.09 7.92
CA ALA A 123 -24.55 -1.02 9.37
C ALA A 123 -24.32 -2.35 10.11
N GLY A 124 -23.79 -3.35 9.46
CA GLY A 124 -23.50 -4.65 10.07
C GLY A 124 -24.74 -5.50 10.36
N LYS A 125 -25.87 -5.23 9.71
CA LYS A 125 -27.12 -5.97 9.95
C LYS A 125 -27.00 -7.47 9.69
N ASN A 126 -26.12 -7.88 8.78
CA ASN A 126 -25.84 -9.27 8.43
C ASN A 126 -24.51 -9.77 9.04
N GLY A 127 -23.93 -9.00 9.99
CA GLY A 127 -22.68 -9.31 10.62
C GLY A 127 -21.46 -8.79 9.82
N PHE A 128 -20.29 -9.19 10.28
CA PHE A 128 -18.97 -8.76 9.72
C PHE A 128 -18.14 -9.97 9.26
N ARG A 129 -18.81 -11.01 8.80
CA ARG A 129 -18.13 -12.21 8.30
C ARG A 129 -17.57 -11.98 6.90
N VAL A 130 -16.36 -12.42 6.69
CA VAL A 130 -15.80 -12.57 5.34
C VAL A 130 -16.39 -13.84 4.73
N ALA A 131 -17.32 -13.67 3.80
CA ALA A 131 -17.96 -14.77 3.09
C ALA A 131 -18.11 -14.43 1.61
N ARG A 132 -18.14 -15.46 0.75
CA ARG A 132 -18.36 -15.26 -0.68
C ARG A 132 -19.81 -14.88 -1.00
N GLU A 133 -20.71 -15.20 -0.11
CA GLU A 133 -22.16 -14.91 -0.23
C GLU A 133 -22.46 -13.67 0.62
N CYS A 134 -22.40 -12.52 -0.01
CA CYS A 134 -22.80 -11.25 0.61
C CYS A 134 -24.00 -10.67 -0.12
#